data_359647f9555fcb1fdd050431b1f1de3e
#
_entry.id   359647f9555fcb1fdd050431b1f1de3e
#
_cell.length_a   1.000
_cell.length_b   1.000
_cell.length_c   1.000
_cell.angle_alpha   90.00
_cell.angle_beta   90.00
_cell.angle_gamma   90.00
#
_symmetry.space_group_name_H-M   'P 1'
#
loop_
_entity.id
_entity.type
_entity.pdbx_description
1 polymer ?
#
loop_
_entity_poly.entity_id
_entity_poly.type
_entity_poly.pdbx_seq_one_letter_code
_entity_poly.pdbx_strand_id
1 'polypeptide(L)' 'MHVTNIVLETQPGRAHSVADLMGQVRGMGLLTVEGDHRVLATWSIPEGHHPEPEGLSEVLRAMSEEILEVALLGEEERE' A
#
# COMPACT_ATOMS: atom_id res chain seq x y z
N MET A 1 -15.08 8.33 -4.40
CA MET A 1 -13.69 7.85 -4.37
C MET A 1 -13.53 6.81 -3.28
N HIS A 2 -13.04 5.65 -3.64
CA HIS A 2 -12.73 4.60 -2.67
C HIS A 2 -11.31 4.76 -2.18
N VAL A 3 -11.13 4.68 -0.86
CA VAL A 3 -9.81 4.71 -0.24
C VAL A 3 -9.62 3.41 0.52
N THR A 4 -8.60 2.67 0.17
CA THR A 4 -8.25 1.42 0.83
C THR A 4 -7.07 1.64 1.75
N ASN A 5 -7.21 1.25 3.01
CA ASN A 5 -6.12 1.33 3.97
C ASN A 5 -5.27 0.06 3.86
N ILE A 6 -3.99 0.23 3.70
CA ILE A 6 -3.06 -0.86 3.41
C ILE A 6 -1.94 -0.85 4.43
N VAL A 7 -1.56 -2.04 4.90
CA VAL A 7 -0.35 -2.23 5.69
C VAL A 7 0.60 -3.12 4.91
N LEU A 8 1.81 -2.64 4.75
CA LEU A 8 2.87 -3.38 4.07
C LEU A 8 3.90 -3.82 5.12
N GLU A 9 4.12 -5.12 5.24
CA GLU A 9 5.21 -5.65 6.05
C GLU A 9 6.44 -5.82 5.17
N THR A 10 7.55 -5.29 5.61
CA THR A 10 8.81 -5.33 4.84
C THR A 10 9.89 -6.08 5.62
N GLN A 11 10.98 -6.35 4.94
CA GLN A 11 12.17 -6.84 5.62
C GLN A 11 12.69 -5.75 6.57
N PRO A 12 13.29 -6.13 7.71
CA PRO A 12 13.83 -5.16 8.66
C PRO A 12 14.80 -4.19 7.99
N GLY A 13 14.65 -2.90 8.31
CA GLY A 13 15.48 -1.85 7.74
C GLY A 13 15.07 -1.39 6.34
N ARG A 14 13.99 -1.93 5.78
CA ARG A 14 13.59 -1.62 4.41
C ARG A 14 12.29 -0.81 4.29
N ALA A 15 11.67 -0.47 5.42
CA ALA A 15 10.40 0.24 5.39
C ALA A 15 10.48 1.58 4.67
N HIS A 16 11.55 2.36 4.89
CA HIS A 16 11.69 3.65 4.21
C HIS A 16 11.86 3.50 2.70
N SER A 17 12.63 2.50 2.26
CA SER A 17 12.79 2.21 0.82
C SER A 17 11.46 1.83 0.19
N VAL A 18 10.67 1.01 0.89
CA VAL A 18 9.35 0.61 0.40
C VAL A 18 8.39 1.80 0.37
N ALA A 19 8.43 2.65 1.40
CA ALA A 19 7.60 3.86 1.43
C ALA A 19 7.93 4.78 0.25
N ASP A 20 9.22 4.98 -0.06
CA ASP A 20 9.64 5.77 -1.20
C ASP A 20 9.11 5.18 -2.51
N LEU A 21 9.18 3.86 -2.65
CA LEU A 21 8.66 3.17 -3.82
C LEU A 21 7.15 3.36 -3.93
N MET A 22 6.43 3.19 -2.82
CA MET A 22 4.98 3.37 -2.81
C MET A 22 4.56 4.80 -3.15
N GLY A 23 5.37 5.79 -2.77
CA GLY A 23 5.10 7.18 -3.10
C GLY A 23 5.10 7.45 -4.60
N GLN A 24 5.67 6.57 -5.41
CA GLN A 24 5.68 6.67 -6.87
C GLN A 24 4.47 5.99 -7.51
N VAL A 25 3.69 5.25 -6.72
CA VAL A 25 2.50 4.56 -7.23
C VAL A 25 1.34 5.53 -7.30
N ARG A 26 0.68 5.58 -8.45
CA ARG A 26 -0.45 6.46 -8.65
C ARG A 26 -1.59 6.10 -7.70
N GLY A 27 -2.11 7.11 -7.00
CA GLY A 27 -3.20 6.92 -6.05
C GLY A 27 -2.77 6.56 -4.64
N MET A 28 -1.48 6.27 -4.44
CA MET A 28 -0.96 5.96 -3.12
C MET A 28 -0.71 7.25 -2.33
N GLY A 29 -1.13 7.28 -1.07
CA GLY A 29 -0.94 8.45 -0.23
C GLY A 29 -0.89 8.11 1.25
N LEU A 30 -0.74 9.15 2.09
CA LEU A 30 -0.68 9.03 3.55
C LEU A 30 0.30 7.97 4.02
N LEU A 31 1.50 7.98 3.41
CA LEU A 31 2.53 7.01 3.74
C LEU A 31 3.14 7.30 5.11
N THR A 32 3.09 6.32 5.99
CA THR A 32 3.66 6.42 7.32
C THR A 32 4.50 5.17 7.57
N VAL A 33 5.73 5.36 8.02
CA VAL A 33 6.60 4.25 8.38
C VAL A 33 6.51 4.01 9.88
N GLU A 34 6.23 2.77 10.26
CA GLU A 34 6.24 2.34 11.66
C GLU A 34 7.43 1.42 11.89
N GLY A 35 8.32 1.84 12.78
CA GLY A 35 9.55 1.10 13.02
C GLY A 35 10.39 1.05 11.73
N ASP A 36 11.00 -0.10 11.47
CA ASP A 36 11.82 -0.29 10.27
C ASP A 36 11.28 -1.39 9.34
N HIS A 37 10.08 -1.90 9.62
CA HIS A 37 9.55 -3.07 8.93
C HIS A 37 8.08 -2.96 8.51
N ARG A 38 7.45 -1.79 8.73
CA ARG A 38 6.03 -1.62 8.41
C ARG A 38 5.76 -0.28 7.77
N VAL A 39 4.93 -0.29 6.74
CA VAL A 39 4.48 0.93 6.06
C VAL A 39 2.95 0.95 6.05
N LEU A 40 2.38 2.05 6.51
CA LEU A 40 0.95 2.29 6.43
C LEU A 40 0.69 3.22 5.25
N ALA A 41 -0.27 2.87 4.43
CA ALA A 41 -0.59 3.64 3.24
C ALA A 41 -2.07 3.66 2.98
N THR A 42 -2.52 4.63 2.20
CA THR A 42 -3.86 4.63 1.65
C THR A 42 -3.76 4.58 0.13
N TRP A 43 -4.67 3.87 -0.50
CA TRP A 43 -4.75 3.83 -1.95
C TRP A 43 -6.10 4.35 -2.39
N SER A 44 -6.07 5.43 -3.15
CA SER A 44 -7.27 6.07 -3.67
C SER A 44 -7.56 5.57 -5.07
N ILE A 45 -8.76 5.08 -5.27
CA ILE A 45 -9.20 4.50 -6.53
C ILE A 45 -10.24 5.41 -7.15
N PRO A 46 -10.09 5.80 -8.42
CA PRO A 46 -11.11 6.58 -9.10
C PRO A 46 -12.45 5.87 -9.11
N GLU A 47 -13.51 6.65 -9.09
CA GLU A 47 -14.86 6.12 -9.14
C GLU A 47 -15.06 5.27 -10.39
N GLY A 48 -15.70 4.11 -10.20
CA GLY A 48 -15.91 3.16 -11.30
C GLY A 48 -14.82 2.10 -11.44
N HIS A 49 -13.75 2.21 -10.69
CA HIS A 49 -12.68 1.22 -10.70
C HIS A 49 -12.65 0.48 -9.36
N HIS A 50 -12.78 -0.82 -9.42
CA HIS A 50 -12.74 -1.68 -8.23
C HIS A 50 -11.68 -2.76 -8.43
N PRO A 51 -10.41 -2.46 -8.17
CA PRO A 51 -9.40 -3.51 -8.25
C PRO A 51 -9.66 -4.54 -7.15
N GLU A 52 -9.49 -5.79 -7.49
CA GLU A 52 -9.63 -6.85 -6.52
C GLU A 52 -8.50 -6.77 -5.50
N PRO A 53 -8.80 -6.91 -4.20
CA PRO A 53 -7.76 -6.86 -3.18
C PRO A 53 -6.60 -7.82 -3.43
N GLU A 54 -6.89 -9.01 -3.93
CA GLU A 54 -5.88 -10.00 -4.25
C GLU A 54 -4.95 -9.52 -5.36
N GLY A 55 -5.51 -8.88 -6.39
CA GLY A 55 -4.72 -8.32 -7.47
C GLY A 55 -3.80 -7.21 -7.00
N LEU A 56 -4.28 -6.37 -6.09
CA LEU A 56 -3.46 -5.33 -5.51
C LEU A 56 -2.28 -5.90 -4.74
N SER A 57 -2.52 -6.92 -3.90
CA SER A 57 -1.44 -7.56 -3.14
C SER A 57 -0.36 -8.11 -4.07
N GLU A 58 -0.77 -8.77 -5.15
CA GLU A 58 0.18 -9.33 -6.12
C GLU A 58 1.00 -8.25 -6.80
N VAL A 59 0.35 -7.16 -7.22
CA VAL A 59 1.03 -6.06 -7.87
C VAL A 59 2.05 -5.43 -6.94
N LEU A 60 1.67 -5.14 -5.70
CA LEU A 60 2.57 -4.51 -4.76
C LEU A 60 3.74 -5.41 -4.41
N ARG A 61 3.50 -6.70 -4.21
CA ARG A 61 4.59 -7.65 -3.91
C ARG A 61 5.53 -7.82 -5.10
N ALA A 62 5.01 -7.71 -6.32
CA ALA A 62 5.84 -7.80 -7.51
C ALA A 62 6.74 -6.58 -7.71
N MET A 63 6.41 -5.44 -7.11
CA MET A 63 7.19 -4.22 -7.22
C MET A 63 8.49 -4.27 -6.45
N SER A 64 8.56 -5.05 -5.39
CA SER A 64 9.76 -5.14 -4.57
C SER A 64 9.82 -6.45 -3.80
N GLU A 65 10.99 -7.08 -3.82
CA GLU A 65 11.24 -8.27 -3.01
C GLU A 65 11.32 -7.93 -1.52
N GLU A 66 11.46 -6.65 -1.19
CA GLU A 66 11.50 -6.19 0.19
C GLU A 66 10.13 -6.24 0.88
N ILE A 67 9.05 -6.34 0.10
CA ILE A 67 7.70 -6.45 0.63
C ILE A 67 7.40 -7.92 0.93
N LEU A 68 7.19 -8.22 2.20
CA LEU A 68 6.92 -9.58 2.65
C LEU A 68 5.44 -9.91 2.65
N GLU A 69 4.61 -8.94 3.02
CA GLU A 69 3.19 -9.15 3.12
C GLU A 69 2.44 -7.84 2.89
N VAL A 70 1.26 -7.95 2.30
CA VAL A 70 0.36 -6.82 2.11
C VAL A 70 -0.96 -7.18 2.77
N ALA A 71 -1.42 -6.36 3.72
CA ALA A 71 -2.70 -6.55 4.37
C ALA A 71 -3.61 -5.36 4.08
N LEU A 72 -4.86 -5.64 3.79
CA LEU A 72 -5.87 -4.62 3.55
C LEU A 72 -6.69 -4.47 4.83
N LEU A 73 -6.68 -3.27 5.42
CA LEU A 73 -7.36 -3.02 6.70
C LEU A 73 -8.81 -2.60 6.54
N GLY A 74 -9.19 -2.14 5.37
CA GLY A 74 -10.56 -1.73 5.14
C GLY A 74 -10.65 -0.68 4.05
N GLU A 75 -11.88 -0.44 3.62
CA GLU A 75 -12.17 0.55 2.60
C GLU A 75 -13.02 1.66 3.19
N GLU A 76 -12.72 2.88 2.78
CA GLU A 76 -13.52 4.04 3.11
C GLU A 76 -13.92 4.73 1.84
N GLU A 77 -15.14 5.25 1.80
CA GLU A 77 -15.57 6.06 0.69
C GLU A 77 -15.45 7.52 1.11
N ARG A 78 -14.74 8.31 0.33
CA ARG A 78 -14.55 9.74 0.57
C ARG A 78 -15.03 10.53 -0.62
N GLU A 79 -15.62 11.66 -0.34
CA GLU A 79 -16.02 12.61 -1.35
C GLU A 79 -14.88 13.57 -1.75
#